data_3a3a7b62035efe273bc570b68561357f
#
_entry.id   3a3a7b62035efe273bc570b68561357f
#
_cell.length_a   1.000
_cell.length_b   1.000
_cell.length_c   1.000
_cell.angle_alpha   90.00
_cell.angle_beta   90.00
_cell.angle_gamma   90.00
#
_symmetry.space_group_name_H-M   'P 1'
#
loop_
_entity.id
_entity.type
_entity.pdbx_description
1 polymer ?
#
loop_
_entity_poly.entity_id
_entity_poly.type
_entity_poly.pdbx_seq_one_letter_code
_entity_poly.pdbx_strand_id
1 'polypeptide(L)'
;MTLRKKAFGALAATTLVFGLAACGDSDSGNGDSANGGGDGNGGGDNYVTANGTEPQNPLIPSNTNEVGGGNIVDLIYSGLVYYDADGEIHNEMAESIEPEGEKSYRVTLKDGWTFADGTEITAQHFVDTWNHAVANSHLSAYFFEPIMGYEEGAESMEGLQVVDDKTFTIELNQPEADFPQRLGYSAFYPLPDEAREDEAAFGENPNGNGPYKLLEWNHNQDATVVPNEEYQGERTPQNDGIKFVFYAQQDAAYNDLLAGNLDVLDSIPDSAFATFENELGDRAANQASAIFQSFTIPERVEHWGGEEGKLRRQAISHAINRAEVTEAIFQGTRTPATDFTSPVLPGYDGDIVGNDVLDYDPEKAKDLWAQADEISPFTGEFTLSYNADGGHQAWVDAV
;
A
#
# COMPACT_ATOMS: atom_id res chain seq x y z
N MET A 1 16.41 -46.54 15.94
CA MET A 1 17.04 -47.60 15.12
C MET A 1 17.50 -47.02 13.80
N THR A 2 18.78 -46.98 13.67
CA THR A 2 19.71 -46.81 12.52
C THR A 2 19.77 -45.45 11.81
N LEU A 3 20.80 -44.72 12.22
CA LEU A 3 21.55 -43.70 11.45
C LEU A 3 22.07 -44.29 10.12
N ARG A 4 22.02 -43.51 9.06
CA ARG A 4 22.98 -43.61 7.95
C ARG A 4 23.57 -42.24 7.63
N LYS A 5 24.79 -42.03 8.08
CA LYS A 5 25.74 -41.04 7.59
C LYS A 5 26.18 -41.46 6.17
N LYS A 6 26.28 -40.53 5.26
CA LYS A 6 27.17 -40.62 4.11
C LYS A 6 27.96 -39.33 3.94
N ALA A 7 29.23 -39.55 3.72
CA ALA A 7 30.34 -38.61 3.79
C ALA A 7 30.67 -37.99 2.40
N PHE A 8 31.21 -36.77 2.50
CA PHE A 8 32.33 -36.15 1.77
C PHE A 8 32.53 -36.48 0.26
N GLY A 9 32.52 -35.40 -0.51
CA GLY A 9 33.23 -35.28 -1.78
C GLY A 9 33.73 -33.86 -1.95
N ALA A 10 35.03 -33.67 -1.67
CA ALA A 10 35.77 -32.46 -1.97
C ALA A 10 36.03 -32.38 -3.49
N LEU A 11 35.84 -31.21 -4.10
CA LEU A 11 36.39 -30.91 -5.41
C LEU A 11 37.06 -29.54 -5.44
N ALA A 12 38.20 -29.52 -6.05
CA ALA A 12 39.28 -28.58 -6.02
C ALA A 12 38.99 -27.22 -6.68
N ALA A 13 39.62 -26.23 -6.12
CA ALA A 13 39.80 -24.88 -6.67
C ALA A 13 40.66 -24.92 -7.94
N THR A 14 40.20 -24.19 -8.98
CA THR A 14 41.04 -23.83 -10.12
C THR A 14 41.04 -22.32 -10.26
N THR A 15 42.13 -21.70 -9.81
CA THR A 15 42.46 -20.29 -10.02
C THR A 15 42.87 -20.09 -11.48
N LEU A 16 42.20 -19.20 -12.20
CA LEU A 16 42.70 -18.65 -13.48
C LEU A 16 43.08 -17.20 -13.26
N VAL A 17 44.38 -16.95 -13.27
CA VAL A 17 45.03 -15.65 -13.35
C VAL A 17 45.06 -15.24 -14.82
N PHE A 18 44.47 -14.08 -15.18
CA PHE A 18 44.80 -13.43 -16.44
C PHE A 18 45.44 -12.06 -16.14
N GLY A 19 46.62 -11.92 -16.74
CA GLY A 19 47.55 -10.84 -16.49
C GLY A 19 47.18 -9.53 -17.18
N LEU A 20 47.64 -8.48 -16.55
CA LEU A 20 47.75 -7.12 -17.09
C LEU A 20 48.78 -7.10 -18.24
N ALA A 21 48.40 -6.46 -19.33
CA ALA A 21 49.35 -5.87 -20.27
C ALA A 21 49.10 -4.37 -20.35
N ALA A 22 50.03 -3.61 -19.76
CA ALA A 22 50.16 -2.18 -19.97
C ALA A 22 51.08 -1.97 -21.18
N CYS A 23 50.71 -1.07 -22.08
CA CYS A 23 51.67 -0.29 -22.89
C CYS A 23 51.13 1.11 -23.01
N GLY A 24 51.93 2.04 -22.48
CA GLY A 24 51.79 3.46 -22.67
C GLY A 24 52.35 3.91 -24.01
N ASP A 25 51.95 5.09 -24.44
CA ASP A 25 52.90 6.04 -24.95
C ASP A 25 52.38 7.48 -24.76
N SER A 26 53.30 8.34 -24.46
CA SER A 26 53.20 9.74 -24.15
C SER A 26 53.06 10.55 -25.42
N ASP A 27 52.23 11.59 -25.47
CA ASP A 27 52.68 12.83 -26.05
C ASP A 27 52.03 14.07 -25.41
N SER A 28 52.83 15.08 -25.25
CA SER A 28 52.60 16.32 -24.56
C SER A 28 51.89 17.35 -25.47
N GLY A 29 50.90 18.03 -24.95
CA GLY A 29 50.28 19.19 -25.59
C GLY A 29 49.64 20.12 -24.56
N ASN A 30 50.34 21.22 -24.31
CA ASN A 30 50.01 22.37 -23.48
C ASN A 30 48.82 23.15 -24.04
N GLY A 31 47.90 23.68 -23.21
CA GLY A 31 47.00 24.74 -23.65
C GLY A 31 45.71 24.92 -22.87
N ASP A 32 45.74 25.94 -22.03
CA ASP A 32 44.69 26.89 -21.62
C ASP A 32 43.44 26.45 -20.87
N SER A 33 43.36 27.01 -19.67
CA SER A 33 42.18 27.25 -18.89
C SER A 33 41.09 27.99 -19.66
N ALA A 34 39.94 27.38 -19.84
CA ALA A 34 38.69 28.10 -20.11
C ALA A 34 37.64 27.62 -19.14
N ASN A 35 37.27 28.52 -18.25
CA ASN A 35 36.07 28.47 -17.45
C ASN A 35 34.87 28.46 -18.40
N GLY A 36 34.19 27.35 -18.50
CA GLY A 36 32.99 27.18 -19.28
C GLY A 36 31.91 26.56 -18.41
N GLY A 37 30.99 27.41 -17.95
CA GLY A 37 29.71 26.93 -17.45
C GLY A 37 29.07 26.07 -18.54
N GLY A 38 28.98 24.79 -18.33
CA GLY A 38 28.25 23.91 -19.19
C GLY A 38 26.75 24.08 -18.93
N ASP A 39 26.09 24.82 -19.84
CA ASP A 39 24.68 24.56 -20.10
C ASP A 39 24.57 23.11 -20.55
N GLY A 40 24.21 22.27 -19.61
CA GLY A 40 23.82 20.89 -19.88
C GLY A 40 22.43 20.86 -20.52
N ASN A 41 22.37 21.21 -21.82
CA ASN A 41 21.25 20.81 -22.66
C ASN A 41 21.43 19.35 -23.03
N GLY A 42 21.23 18.47 -22.05
CA GLY A 42 21.02 17.05 -22.26
C GLY A 42 19.51 16.83 -22.18
N GLY A 43 18.87 16.59 -23.32
CA GLY A 43 17.58 15.95 -23.35
C GLY A 43 17.77 14.52 -22.84
N GLY A 44 17.95 14.36 -21.55
CA GLY A 44 17.79 13.11 -20.84
C GLY A 44 16.34 13.04 -20.43
N ASP A 45 15.74 11.88 -20.60
CA ASP A 45 14.38 11.58 -20.17
C ASP A 45 14.25 11.99 -18.70
N ASN A 46 13.21 12.79 -18.38
CA ASN A 46 12.94 13.28 -17.04
C ASN A 46 12.14 12.22 -16.25
N TYR A 47 12.72 11.02 -16.16
CA TYR A 47 12.16 9.95 -15.35
C TYR A 47 12.45 10.19 -13.86
N VAL A 48 11.44 9.92 -13.03
CA VAL A 48 11.59 9.85 -11.57
C VAL A 48 11.83 8.40 -11.19
N THR A 49 12.88 8.15 -10.40
CA THR A 49 13.13 6.81 -9.83
C THR A 49 12.56 6.72 -8.43
N ALA A 50 11.76 5.69 -8.17
CA ALA A 50 11.15 5.41 -6.87
C ALA A 50 11.49 3.99 -6.41
N ASN A 51 11.56 3.77 -5.10
CA ASN A 51 11.62 2.40 -4.60
C ASN A 51 10.30 1.67 -4.86
N GLY A 52 10.38 0.37 -4.96
CA GLY A 52 9.24 -0.53 -5.07
C GLY A 52 9.60 -1.92 -4.57
N THR A 53 8.60 -2.78 -4.58
CA THR A 53 8.76 -4.22 -4.40
C THR A 53 8.05 -4.92 -5.55
N GLU A 54 8.46 -6.14 -5.86
CA GLU A 54 7.80 -6.95 -6.88
C GLU A 54 6.32 -7.12 -6.54
N PRO A 55 5.38 -6.72 -7.43
CA PRO A 55 3.96 -7.02 -7.26
C PRO A 55 3.71 -8.52 -7.06
N GLN A 56 2.89 -8.87 -6.08
CA GLN A 56 2.64 -10.27 -5.73
C GLN A 56 1.64 -10.95 -6.68
N ASN A 57 0.84 -10.16 -7.38
CA ASN A 57 -0.19 -10.62 -8.30
C ASN A 57 -0.14 -9.81 -9.60
N PRO A 58 -0.75 -10.29 -10.70
CA PRO A 58 -1.02 -9.45 -11.87
C PRO A 58 -1.74 -8.15 -11.46
N LEU A 59 -1.45 -7.05 -12.18
CA LEU A 59 -1.91 -5.70 -11.83
C LEU A 59 -3.42 -5.53 -12.11
N ILE A 60 -4.24 -6.22 -11.32
CA ILE A 60 -5.70 -6.14 -11.30
C ILE A 60 -6.12 -5.37 -10.05
N PRO A 61 -6.77 -4.19 -10.16
CA PRO A 61 -7.05 -3.31 -9.03
C PRO A 61 -7.72 -3.98 -7.83
N SER A 62 -8.76 -4.77 -8.06
CA SER A 62 -9.47 -5.49 -6.99
C SER A 62 -8.74 -6.74 -6.47
N ASN A 63 -7.67 -7.18 -7.13
CA ASN A 63 -6.88 -8.35 -6.75
C ASN A 63 -5.43 -8.01 -6.35
N THR A 64 -5.12 -6.71 -6.22
CA THR A 64 -3.84 -6.17 -5.75
C THR A 64 -4.08 -5.50 -4.41
N ASN A 65 -3.53 -6.05 -3.31
CA ASN A 65 -3.74 -5.54 -1.94
C ASN A 65 -2.44 -5.36 -1.15
N GLU A 66 -1.30 -5.30 -1.82
CA GLU A 66 0.01 -5.02 -1.25
C GLU A 66 0.62 -3.73 -1.86
N VAL A 67 1.59 -3.14 -1.16
CA VAL A 67 2.08 -1.78 -1.47
C VAL A 67 2.75 -1.70 -2.84
N GLY A 68 3.58 -2.69 -3.21
CA GLY A 68 4.35 -2.64 -4.46
C GLY A 68 3.47 -2.60 -5.71
N GLY A 69 2.51 -3.53 -5.79
CA GLY A 69 1.52 -3.52 -6.87
C GLY A 69 0.54 -2.36 -6.76
N GLY A 70 0.10 -2.01 -5.54
CA GLY A 70 -0.80 -0.89 -5.29
C GLY A 70 -0.27 0.44 -5.81
N ASN A 71 1.00 0.75 -5.58
CA ASN A 71 1.64 1.97 -6.09
C ASN A 71 1.61 2.08 -7.62
N ILE A 72 1.73 0.95 -8.31
CA ILE A 72 1.64 0.93 -9.79
C ILE A 72 0.18 1.05 -10.22
N VAL A 73 -0.72 0.28 -9.60
CA VAL A 73 -2.17 0.28 -9.88
C VAL A 73 -2.76 1.69 -9.75
N ASP A 74 -2.43 2.43 -8.70
CA ASP A 74 -2.95 3.79 -8.46
C ASP A 74 -2.47 4.83 -9.49
N LEU A 75 -1.41 4.51 -10.24
CA LEU A 75 -0.93 5.37 -11.34
C LEU A 75 -1.53 4.98 -12.69
N ILE A 76 -1.74 3.68 -12.94
CA ILE A 76 -2.20 3.22 -14.26
C ILE A 76 -3.72 3.10 -14.36
N TYR A 77 -4.43 3.24 -13.24
CA TYR A 77 -5.89 3.27 -13.22
C TYR A 77 -6.43 4.50 -12.50
N SER A 78 -7.70 4.77 -12.69
CA SER A 78 -8.48 5.82 -12.03
C SER A 78 -9.89 5.33 -11.71
N GLY A 79 -10.46 5.86 -10.62
CA GLY A 79 -11.78 5.53 -10.15
C GLY A 79 -12.79 6.67 -10.32
N LEU A 80 -13.90 6.57 -9.61
CA LEU A 80 -14.95 7.60 -9.57
C LEU A 80 -14.47 8.87 -8.88
N VAL A 81 -13.70 8.73 -7.83
CA VAL A 81 -13.09 9.82 -7.06
C VAL A 81 -11.61 9.52 -6.84
N TYR A 82 -10.82 10.52 -6.48
CA TYR A 82 -9.43 10.38 -6.02
C TYR A 82 -9.22 11.15 -4.71
N TYR A 83 -8.12 10.83 -4.01
CA TYR A 83 -7.68 11.54 -2.81
C TYR A 83 -6.45 12.38 -3.17
N ASP A 84 -6.44 13.62 -2.77
CA ASP A 84 -5.27 14.48 -2.93
C ASP A 84 -4.25 14.27 -1.80
N ALA A 85 -3.14 15.03 -1.83
CA ALA A 85 -2.08 14.93 -0.85
C ALA A 85 -2.50 15.34 0.58
N ASP A 86 -3.58 16.08 0.72
CA ASP A 86 -4.16 16.50 2.00
C ASP A 86 -5.23 15.50 2.47
N GLY A 87 -5.55 14.48 1.67
CA GLY A 87 -6.57 13.47 1.92
C GLY A 87 -8.00 13.96 1.59
N GLU A 88 -8.13 15.09 0.91
CA GLU A 88 -9.44 15.57 0.43
C GLU A 88 -9.90 14.75 -0.79
N ILE A 89 -11.22 14.57 -0.88
CA ILE A 89 -11.84 13.73 -1.90
C ILE A 89 -12.37 14.59 -3.03
N HIS A 90 -11.97 14.24 -4.25
CA HIS A 90 -12.35 14.92 -5.48
C HIS A 90 -13.00 13.96 -6.46
N ASN A 91 -14.04 14.44 -7.17
CA ASN A 91 -14.62 13.67 -8.26
C ASN A 91 -13.63 13.56 -9.44
N GLU A 92 -13.27 12.34 -9.82
CA GLU A 92 -12.41 12.07 -10.99
C GLU A 92 -13.27 11.70 -12.20
N MET A 93 -13.65 10.44 -12.35
CA MET A 93 -14.55 10.01 -13.44
C MET A 93 -16.01 10.34 -13.16
N ALA A 94 -16.41 10.47 -11.89
CA ALA A 94 -17.75 10.88 -11.53
C ALA A 94 -17.97 12.36 -11.82
N GLU A 95 -19.05 12.68 -12.58
CA GLU A 95 -19.61 14.02 -12.60
C GLU A 95 -20.34 14.30 -11.29
N SER A 96 -21.13 13.32 -10.81
CA SER A 96 -21.78 13.37 -9.52
C SER A 96 -21.97 12.01 -8.88
N ILE A 97 -22.01 11.98 -7.54
CA ILE A 97 -22.40 10.83 -6.73
C ILE A 97 -23.44 11.35 -5.75
N GLU A 98 -24.72 11.16 -6.06
CA GLU A 98 -25.82 11.73 -5.33
C GLU A 98 -26.61 10.67 -4.55
N PRO A 99 -26.98 10.94 -3.28
CA PRO A 99 -27.86 10.03 -2.55
C PRO A 99 -29.24 9.96 -3.22
N GLU A 100 -29.76 8.74 -3.41
CA GLU A 100 -31.09 8.47 -3.94
C GLU A 100 -31.90 7.69 -2.89
N GLY A 101 -32.39 8.39 -1.88
CA GLY A 101 -33.02 7.79 -0.71
C GLY A 101 -32.05 7.63 0.47
N GLU A 102 -32.33 6.67 1.38
CA GLU A 102 -31.59 6.52 2.61
C GLU A 102 -30.32 5.67 2.47
N LYS A 103 -30.30 4.74 1.51
CA LYS A 103 -29.24 3.74 1.35
C LYS A 103 -28.83 3.50 -0.11
N SER A 104 -29.16 4.41 -0.99
CA SER A 104 -28.83 4.28 -2.41
C SER A 104 -28.13 5.52 -2.91
N TYR A 105 -27.27 5.33 -3.88
CA TYR A 105 -26.52 6.36 -4.59
C TYR A 105 -26.70 6.24 -6.08
N ARG A 106 -26.86 7.40 -6.74
CA ARG A 106 -26.81 7.53 -8.19
C ARG A 106 -25.46 8.10 -8.59
N VAL A 107 -24.75 7.37 -9.44
CA VAL A 107 -23.48 7.79 -10.02
C VAL A 107 -23.71 8.20 -11.46
N THR A 108 -23.25 9.41 -11.82
CA THR A 108 -23.22 9.89 -13.20
C THR A 108 -21.77 10.10 -13.60
N LEU A 109 -21.34 9.56 -14.74
CA LEU A 109 -19.98 9.65 -15.24
C LEU A 109 -19.81 10.90 -16.12
N LYS A 110 -18.63 11.52 -16.05
CA LYS A 110 -18.17 12.55 -16.98
C LYS A 110 -18.05 11.97 -18.39
N ASP A 111 -18.23 12.80 -19.42
CA ASP A 111 -17.99 12.43 -20.80
C ASP A 111 -16.49 12.35 -21.12
N GLY A 112 -16.15 11.55 -22.14
CA GLY A 112 -14.83 11.53 -22.76
C GLY A 112 -13.78 10.64 -22.10
N TRP A 113 -14.11 9.96 -20.99
CA TRP A 113 -13.19 9.02 -20.38
C TRP A 113 -13.03 7.75 -21.20
N THR A 114 -11.78 7.36 -21.44
CA THR A 114 -11.40 6.15 -22.18
C THR A 114 -10.32 5.36 -21.45
N PHE A 115 -10.20 4.09 -21.78
CA PHE A 115 -8.98 3.34 -21.50
C PHE A 115 -7.83 3.83 -22.39
N ALA A 116 -6.60 3.38 -22.13
CA ALA A 116 -5.41 3.83 -22.84
C ALA A 116 -5.38 3.47 -24.34
N ASP A 117 -6.22 2.55 -24.78
CA ASP A 117 -6.42 2.19 -26.19
C ASP A 117 -7.50 3.04 -26.89
N GLY A 118 -8.14 3.97 -26.16
CA GLY A 118 -9.22 4.82 -26.67
C GLY A 118 -10.63 4.23 -26.55
N THR A 119 -10.80 3.05 -25.96
CA THR A 119 -12.12 2.44 -25.71
C THR A 119 -12.88 3.26 -24.66
N GLU A 120 -14.11 3.68 -24.96
CA GLU A 120 -14.93 4.50 -24.06
C GLU A 120 -15.31 3.75 -22.77
N ILE A 121 -15.18 4.41 -21.63
CA ILE A 121 -15.59 3.87 -20.33
C ILE A 121 -17.05 4.22 -20.07
N THR A 122 -17.81 3.19 -19.70
CA THR A 122 -19.25 3.28 -19.43
C THR A 122 -19.59 2.78 -18.03
N ALA A 123 -20.80 3.07 -17.57
CA ALA A 123 -21.36 2.54 -16.32
C ALA A 123 -21.32 1.01 -16.25
N GLN A 124 -21.45 0.34 -17.40
CA GLN A 124 -21.39 -1.13 -17.47
C GLN A 124 -20.02 -1.67 -17.05
N HIS A 125 -18.91 -1.00 -17.40
CA HIS A 125 -17.56 -1.42 -17.00
C HIS A 125 -17.39 -1.45 -15.48
N PHE A 126 -17.95 -0.46 -14.75
CA PHE A 126 -17.94 -0.47 -13.29
C PHE A 126 -18.74 -1.63 -12.72
N VAL A 127 -19.99 -1.79 -13.14
CA VAL A 127 -20.89 -2.83 -12.62
C VAL A 127 -20.35 -4.22 -12.89
N ASP A 128 -19.86 -4.46 -14.10
CA ASP A 128 -19.31 -5.76 -14.49
C ASP A 128 -18.01 -6.07 -13.74
N THR A 129 -17.11 -5.08 -13.58
CA THR A 129 -15.85 -5.27 -12.85
C THR A 129 -16.10 -5.60 -11.38
N TRP A 130 -17.04 -4.89 -10.73
CA TRP A 130 -17.34 -5.13 -9.32
C TRP A 130 -18.00 -6.50 -9.10
N ASN A 131 -18.93 -6.88 -9.96
CA ASN A 131 -19.52 -8.23 -9.94
C ASN A 131 -18.46 -9.31 -10.20
N HIS A 132 -17.56 -9.09 -11.15
CA HIS A 132 -16.49 -10.03 -11.48
C HIS A 132 -15.52 -10.23 -10.31
N ALA A 133 -15.15 -9.15 -9.59
CA ALA A 133 -14.30 -9.22 -8.42
C ALA A 133 -14.92 -10.09 -7.31
N VAL A 134 -16.22 -9.95 -7.06
CA VAL A 134 -16.94 -10.76 -6.07
C VAL A 134 -17.07 -12.21 -6.54
N ALA A 135 -17.45 -12.43 -7.80
CA ALA A 135 -17.63 -13.78 -8.36
C ALA A 135 -16.34 -14.61 -8.33
N ASN A 136 -15.18 -13.96 -8.47
CA ASN A 136 -13.87 -14.63 -8.46
C ASN A 136 -13.14 -14.53 -7.09
N SER A 137 -13.82 -14.02 -6.06
CA SER A 137 -13.28 -13.90 -4.69
C SER A 137 -11.92 -13.19 -4.67
N HIS A 138 -11.81 -12.04 -5.37
CA HIS A 138 -10.61 -11.23 -5.38
C HIS A 138 -10.22 -10.78 -3.97
N LEU A 139 -8.95 -10.51 -3.74
CA LEU A 139 -8.40 -10.17 -2.42
C LEU A 139 -9.10 -8.97 -1.76
N SER A 140 -9.60 -8.02 -2.56
CA SER A 140 -10.32 -6.83 -2.09
C SER A 140 -11.85 -6.92 -2.28
N ALA A 141 -12.41 -8.11 -2.56
CA ALA A 141 -13.85 -8.28 -2.77
C ALA A 141 -14.69 -7.89 -1.55
N TYR A 142 -14.13 -7.95 -0.34
CA TYR A 142 -14.81 -7.54 0.90
C TYR A 142 -15.20 -6.05 0.93
N PHE A 143 -14.58 -5.19 0.11
CA PHE A 143 -15.01 -3.78 -0.03
C PHE A 143 -16.41 -3.63 -0.59
N PHE A 144 -16.93 -4.65 -1.26
CA PHE A 144 -18.29 -4.66 -1.80
C PHE A 144 -19.35 -5.19 -0.81
N GLU A 145 -18.98 -5.66 0.38
CA GLU A 145 -19.91 -6.17 1.40
C GLU A 145 -21.10 -5.25 1.73
N PRO A 146 -20.95 -3.91 1.73
CA PRO A 146 -22.08 -3.02 1.95
C PRO A 146 -23.15 -3.05 0.86
N ILE A 147 -22.83 -3.51 -0.35
CA ILE A 147 -23.75 -3.50 -1.51
C ILE A 147 -24.79 -4.61 -1.38
N MET A 148 -26.04 -4.27 -1.62
CA MET A 148 -27.15 -5.23 -1.53
C MET A 148 -26.94 -6.40 -2.52
N GLY A 149 -27.11 -7.63 -2.01
CA GLY A 149 -26.90 -8.85 -2.79
C GLY A 149 -25.45 -9.34 -2.81
N TYR A 150 -24.53 -8.72 -2.05
CA TYR A 150 -23.20 -9.27 -1.85
C TYR A 150 -23.30 -10.61 -1.11
N GLU A 151 -22.71 -11.63 -1.70
CA GLU A 151 -22.36 -12.92 -1.09
C GLU A 151 -21.03 -13.34 -1.73
N GLU A 152 -20.10 -13.91 -0.96
CA GLU A 152 -18.83 -14.38 -1.48
C GLU A 152 -19.03 -15.36 -2.64
N GLY A 153 -18.46 -15.06 -3.81
CA GLY A 153 -18.63 -15.85 -5.03
C GLY A 153 -19.95 -15.64 -5.78
N ALA A 154 -20.76 -14.66 -5.38
CA ALA A 154 -21.97 -14.31 -6.13
C ALA A 154 -21.65 -13.79 -7.55
N GLU A 155 -22.35 -14.28 -8.56
CA GLU A 155 -22.14 -13.84 -9.95
C GLU A 155 -22.55 -12.38 -10.18
N SER A 156 -23.46 -11.85 -9.36
CA SER A 156 -23.92 -10.46 -9.44
C SER A 156 -24.53 -9.98 -8.13
N MET A 157 -24.39 -8.69 -7.85
CA MET A 157 -25.01 -7.99 -6.72
C MET A 157 -26.25 -7.25 -7.21
N GLU A 158 -27.42 -7.56 -6.62
CA GLU A 158 -28.70 -6.95 -7.06
C GLU A 158 -28.76 -5.44 -6.80
N GLY A 159 -27.93 -4.93 -5.89
CA GLY A 159 -27.80 -3.51 -5.60
C GLY A 159 -27.13 -2.68 -6.69
N LEU A 160 -26.53 -3.31 -7.70
CA LEU A 160 -25.88 -2.63 -8.81
C LEU A 160 -26.79 -2.64 -10.04
N GLN A 161 -27.19 -1.45 -10.53
CA GLN A 161 -28.07 -1.34 -11.68
C GLN A 161 -27.55 -0.29 -12.67
N VAL A 162 -27.26 -0.70 -13.90
CA VAL A 162 -26.98 0.22 -15.01
C VAL A 162 -28.26 0.87 -15.47
N VAL A 163 -28.30 2.19 -15.52
CA VAL A 163 -29.46 2.98 -16.01
C VAL A 163 -29.26 3.32 -17.47
N ASP A 164 -28.07 3.77 -17.84
CA ASP A 164 -27.63 4.05 -19.22
C ASP A 164 -26.08 4.02 -19.25
N ASP A 165 -25.47 4.32 -20.40
CA ASP A 165 -24.03 4.23 -20.59
C ASP A 165 -23.20 5.11 -19.62
N LYS A 166 -23.82 6.16 -19.06
CA LYS A 166 -23.16 7.10 -18.15
C LYS A 166 -23.71 7.07 -16.71
N THR A 167 -24.73 6.27 -16.44
CA THR A 167 -25.42 6.31 -15.17
C THR A 167 -25.64 4.90 -14.62
N PHE A 168 -25.30 4.69 -13.36
CA PHE A 168 -25.67 3.50 -12.61
C PHE A 168 -26.06 3.85 -11.17
N THR A 169 -26.73 2.93 -10.51
CA THR A 169 -27.11 3.08 -9.10
C THR A 169 -26.49 2.00 -8.25
N ILE A 170 -26.22 2.37 -7.00
CA ILE A 170 -25.68 1.49 -5.96
C ILE A 170 -26.69 1.48 -4.81
N GLU A 171 -27.28 0.35 -4.49
CA GLU A 171 -28.12 0.17 -3.30
C GLU A 171 -27.31 -0.61 -2.24
N LEU A 172 -27.27 -0.09 -1.00
CA LEU A 172 -26.59 -0.69 0.12
C LEU A 172 -27.54 -1.53 0.99
N ASN A 173 -26.98 -2.42 1.78
CA ASN A 173 -27.72 -3.21 2.76
C ASN A 173 -28.29 -2.33 3.88
N GLN A 174 -27.59 -1.26 4.26
CA GLN A 174 -27.95 -0.29 5.26
C GLN A 174 -27.47 1.11 4.87
N PRO A 175 -27.99 2.19 5.50
CA PRO A 175 -27.47 3.53 5.26
C PRO A 175 -26.01 3.68 5.71
N GLU A 176 -25.14 4.12 4.80
CA GLU A 176 -23.73 4.44 5.05
C GLU A 176 -23.39 5.76 4.37
N ALA A 177 -23.33 6.84 5.13
CA ALA A 177 -23.11 8.19 4.60
C ALA A 177 -21.68 8.41 4.07
N ASP A 178 -20.73 7.61 4.53
CA ASP A 178 -19.33 7.64 4.14
C ASP A 178 -19.02 6.75 2.91
N PHE A 179 -19.98 5.96 2.44
CA PHE A 179 -19.77 5.05 1.30
C PHE A 179 -19.19 5.73 0.05
N PRO A 180 -19.65 6.92 -0.39
CA PRO A 180 -19.07 7.62 -1.53
C PRO A 180 -17.56 7.90 -1.39
N GLN A 181 -17.08 8.07 -0.17
CA GLN A 181 -15.67 8.33 0.11
C GLN A 181 -14.78 7.13 -0.20
N ARG A 182 -15.34 5.91 -0.17
CA ARG A 182 -14.60 4.66 -0.46
C ARG A 182 -14.38 4.42 -1.95
N LEU A 183 -15.12 5.10 -2.81
CA LEU A 183 -15.14 4.86 -4.26
C LEU A 183 -13.85 5.33 -4.98
N GLY A 184 -12.90 5.92 -4.24
CA GLY A 184 -11.56 6.22 -4.70
C GLY A 184 -10.54 5.10 -4.45
N TYR A 185 -10.90 4.05 -3.68
CA TYR A 185 -10.03 2.92 -3.47
C TYR A 185 -9.96 2.02 -4.71
N SER A 186 -8.78 1.46 -4.98
CA SER A 186 -8.52 0.72 -6.22
C SER A 186 -9.48 -0.44 -6.49
N ALA A 187 -10.05 -1.08 -5.45
CA ALA A 187 -11.06 -2.13 -5.64
C ALA A 187 -12.24 -1.69 -6.53
N PHE A 188 -12.57 -0.39 -6.54
CA PHE A 188 -13.69 0.18 -7.28
C PHE A 188 -13.33 0.70 -8.68
N TYR A 189 -12.08 0.53 -9.14
CA TYR A 189 -11.68 0.98 -10.47
C TYR A 189 -12.29 0.10 -11.56
N PRO A 190 -12.68 0.68 -12.72
CA PRO A 190 -13.26 -0.06 -13.82
C PRO A 190 -12.18 -0.79 -14.61
N LEU A 191 -12.54 -1.91 -15.21
CA LEU A 191 -11.71 -2.66 -16.14
C LEU A 191 -12.40 -2.81 -17.51
N PRO A 192 -11.66 -2.88 -18.61
CA PRO A 192 -12.21 -3.22 -19.91
C PRO A 192 -12.65 -4.68 -19.97
N ASP A 193 -13.50 -5.02 -20.94
CA ASP A 193 -14.07 -6.36 -21.09
C ASP A 193 -13.01 -7.45 -21.20
N GLU A 194 -11.91 -7.16 -21.90
CA GLU A 194 -10.79 -8.08 -22.12
C GLU A 194 -10.11 -8.53 -20.82
N ALA A 195 -10.12 -7.68 -19.77
CA ALA A 195 -9.56 -8.03 -18.48
C ALA A 195 -10.27 -9.24 -17.84
N ARG A 196 -11.56 -9.42 -18.12
CA ARG A 196 -12.36 -10.53 -17.57
C ARG A 196 -12.19 -11.84 -18.35
N GLU A 197 -11.61 -11.80 -19.55
CA GLU A 197 -11.37 -12.99 -20.38
C GLU A 197 -10.10 -13.74 -19.92
N ASP A 198 -9.01 -13.01 -19.60
CA ASP A 198 -7.74 -13.57 -19.10
C ASP A 198 -7.06 -12.54 -18.20
N GLU A 199 -7.42 -12.51 -16.92
CA GLU A 199 -6.87 -11.57 -15.93
C GLU A 199 -5.37 -11.68 -15.77
N ALA A 200 -4.83 -12.89 -15.84
CA ALA A 200 -3.40 -13.11 -15.66
C ALA A 200 -2.61 -12.48 -16.82
N ALA A 201 -3.05 -12.68 -18.05
CA ALA A 201 -2.42 -12.07 -19.22
C ALA A 201 -2.66 -10.55 -19.26
N PHE A 202 -3.87 -10.10 -18.91
CA PHE A 202 -4.19 -8.67 -18.88
C PHE A 202 -3.36 -7.93 -17.82
N GLY A 203 -3.23 -8.45 -16.60
CA GLY A 203 -2.50 -7.81 -15.52
C GLY A 203 -0.98 -7.71 -15.73
N GLU A 204 -0.42 -8.48 -16.67
CA GLU A 204 0.99 -8.33 -17.09
C GLU A 204 1.23 -7.12 -18.02
N ASN A 205 0.19 -6.68 -18.74
CA ASN A 205 0.24 -5.52 -19.63
C ASN A 205 -1.12 -4.83 -19.67
N PRO A 206 -1.52 -4.18 -18.58
CA PRO A 206 -2.87 -3.67 -18.43
C PRO A 206 -3.17 -2.47 -19.33
N ASN A 207 -4.38 -2.46 -19.91
CA ASN A 207 -5.00 -1.33 -20.59
C ASN A 207 -5.80 -0.51 -19.57
N GLY A 208 -5.09 0.33 -18.81
CA GLY A 208 -5.70 1.15 -17.76
C GLY A 208 -6.25 2.48 -18.25
N ASN A 209 -6.71 3.30 -17.31
CA ASN A 209 -7.31 4.61 -17.56
C ASN A 209 -6.75 5.72 -16.67
N GLY A 210 -5.65 5.44 -16.00
CA GLY A 210 -4.99 6.35 -15.08
C GLY A 210 -4.10 7.39 -15.76
N PRO A 211 -3.46 8.29 -14.97
CA PRO A 211 -2.55 9.31 -15.48
C PRO A 211 -1.31 8.74 -16.16
N TYR A 212 -0.92 7.53 -15.82
CA TYR A 212 0.18 6.81 -16.45
C TYR A 212 -0.34 5.50 -17.06
N LYS A 213 0.47 4.89 -17.92
CA LYS A 213 0.30 3.53 -18.45
C LYS A 213 1.58 2.73 -18.26
N LEU A 214 1.47 1.43 -18.09
CA LEU A 214 2.62 0.54 -17.97
C LEU A 214 3.40 0.52 -19.29
N LEU A 215 4.69 0.78 -19.24
CA LEU A 215 5.59 0.66 -20.38
C LEU A 215 6.28 -0.71 -20.40
N GLU A 216 6.82 -1.10 -19.24
CA GLU A 216 7.48 -2.40 -19.07
C GLU A 216 7.45 -2.84 -17.61
N TRP A 217 7.43 -4.14 -17.39
CA TRP A 217 7.60 -4.77 -16.09
C TRP A 217 8.66 -5.87 -16.20
N ASN A 218 9.83 -5.60 -15.67
CA ASN A 218 10.95 -6.53 -15.59
C ASN A 218 10.91 -7.24 -14.24
N HIS A 219 10.28 -8.42 -14.18
CA HIS A 219 10.04 -9.15 -12.94
C HIS A 219 11.28 -9.25 -12.05
N ASN A 220 11.10 -8.97 -10.76
CA ASN A 220 12.13 -8.94 -9.72
C ASN A 220 13.24 -7.90 -9.95
N GLN A 221 13.04 -6.91 -10.81
CA GLN A 221 14.00 -5.85 -11.10
C GLN A 221 13.37 -4.46 -11.02
N ASP A 222 12.44 -4.16 -11.90
CA ASP A 222 11.81 -2.85 -11.99
C ASP A 222 10.49 -2.89 -12.77
N ALA A 223 9.69 -1.84 -12.60
CA ALA A 223 8.58 -1.53 -13.48
C ALA A 223 8.64 -0.05 -13.89
N THR A 224 8.31 0.24 -15.13
CA THR A 224 8.32 1.61 -15.66
C THR A 224 6.93 1.99 -16.17
N VAL A 225 6.44 3.13 -15.72
CA VAL A 225 5.21 3.73 -16.20
C VAL A 225 5.50 5.06 -16.91
N VAL A 226 4.73 5.37 -17.97
CA VAL A 226 4.85 6.60 -18.77
C VAL A 226 3.51 7.33 -18.83
N PRO A 227 3.49 8.64 -19.08
CA PRO A 227 2.26 9.39 -19.21
C PRO A 227 1.26 8.73 -20.17
N ASN A 228 0.00 8.69 -19.75
CA ASN A 228 -1.11 8.22 -20.59
C ASN A 228 -1.73 9.44 -21.31
N GLU A 229 -1.60 9.51 -22.62
CA GLU A 229 -2.08 10.61 -23.43
C GLU A 229 -3.62 10.68 -23.49
N GLU A 230 -4.30 9.55 -23.21
CA GLU A 230 -5.76 9.46 -23.18
C GLU A 230 -6.38 9.86 -21.82
N TYR A 231 -5.53 10.11 -20.78
CA TYR A 231 -6.03 10.49 -19.46
C TYR A 231 -6.75 11.85 -19.48
N GLN A 232 -7.96 11.89 -18.91
CA GLN A 232 -8.83 13.08 -18.92
C GLN A 232 -8.96 13.78 -17.54
N GLY A 233 -8.27 13.27 -16.52
CA GLY A 233 -8.35 13.79 -15.15
C GLY A 233 -7.41 14.97 -14.87
N GLU A 234 -7.44 15.42 -13.61
CA GLU A 234 -6.64 16.58 -13.16
C GLU A 234 -5.22 16.20 -12.71
N ARG A 235 -4.95 14.92 -12.43
CA ARG A 235 -3.64 14.43 -11.96
C ARG A 235 -2.63 14.28 -13.10
N THR A 236 -2.47 15.33 -13.92
CA THR A 236 -1.60 15.30 -15.11
C THR A 236 -0.14 15.08 -14.75
N PRO A 237 0.56 14.08 -15.34
CA PRO A 237 1.98 13.87 -15.14
C PRO A 237 2.83 15.10 -15.45
N GLN A 238 3.85 15.34 -14.61
CA GLN A 238 4.80 16.45 -14.76
C GLN A 238 6.20 15.96 -15.14
N ASN A 239 6.37 14.67 -15.34
CA ASN A 239 7.61 14.00 -15.72
C ASN A 239 7.38 13.11 -16.96
N ASP A 240 8.44 12.54 -17.50
CA ASP A 240 8.38 11.67 -18.68
C ASP A 240 8.08 10.21 -18.30
N GLY A 241 8.07 9.88 -17.01
CA GLY A 241 7.72 8.57 -16.47
C GLY A 241 8.25 8.36 -15.06
N ILE A 242 7.84 7.24 -14.46
CA ILE A 242 8.30 6.79 -13.16
C ILE A 242 8.85 5.37 -13.31
N LYS A 243 10.07 5.17 -12.79
CA LYS A 243 10.69 3.86 -12.72
C LYS A 243 10.70 3.37 -11.27
N PHE A 244 9.93 2.34 -10.97
CA PHE A 244 9.97 1.63 -9.70
C PHE A 244 11.11 0.62 -9.71
N VAL A 245 12.11 0.81 -8.86
CA VAL A 245 13.23 -0.13 -8.68
C VAL A 245 12.92 -1.04 -7.51
N PHE A 246 12.94 -2.35 -7.73
CA PHE A 246 12.56 -3.31 -6.69
C PHE A 246 13.75 -3.65 -5.80
N TYR A 247 13.64 -3.28 -4.53
CA TYR A 247 14.66 -3.53 -3.51
C TYR A 247 14.25 -4.67 -2.59
N ALA A 248 15.16 -5.62 -2.39
CA ALA A 248 14.98 -6.68 -1.40
C ALA A 248 15.31 -6.21 0.04
N GLN A 249 16.02 -5.08 0.19
CA GLN A 249 16.43 -4.52 1.47
C GLN A 249 16.28 -2.99 1.43
N GLN A 250 15.55 -2.45 2.40
CA GLN A 250 15.28 -1.01 2.49
C GLN A 250 16.56 -0.19 2.68
N ASP A 251 17.55 -0.71 3.40
CA ASP A 251 18.86 -0.06 3.54
C ASP A 251 19.57 0.16 2.20
N ALA A 252 19.40 -0.73 1.23
CA ALA A 252 19.96 -0.56 -0.09
C ALA A 252 19.29 0.60 -0.84
N ALA A 253 17.96 0.69 -0.77
CA ALA A 253 17.20 1.81 -1.34
C ALA A 253 17.59 3.15 -0.70
N TYR A 254 17.76 3.18 0.64
CA TYR A 254 18.19 4.37 1.35
C TYR A 254 19.61 4.82 0.95
N ASN A 255 20.54 3.88 0.78
CA ASN A 255 21.89 4.21 0.30
C ASN A 255 21.86 4.76 -1.13
N ASP A 256 21.01 4.24 -2.01
CA ASP A 256 20.84 4.75 -3.37
C ASP A 256 20.20 6.14 -3.37
N LEU A 257 19.24 6.42 -2.48
CA LEU A 257 18.68 7.75 -2.26
C LEU A 257 19.76 8.77 -1.84
N LEU A 258 20.63 8.41 -0.89
CA LEU A 258 21.74 9.26 -0.45
C LEU A 258 22.77 9.47 -1.55
N ALA A 259 23.02 8.47 -2.38
CA ALA A 259 23.94 8.55 -3.50
C ALA A 259 23.38 9.31 -4.71
N GLY A 260 22.08 9.62 -4.75
CA GLY A 260 21.40 10.25 -5.88
C GLY A 260 21.10 9.29 -7.03
N ASN A 261 21.04 7.99 -6.77
CA ASN A 261 20.64 6.95 -7.72
C ASN A 261 19.14 6.63 -7.62
N LEU A 262 18.47 7.10 -6.56
CA LEU A 262 17.05 7.01 -6.31
C LEU A 262 16.53 8.41 -5.96
N ASP A 263 15.39 8.82 -6.49
CA ASP A 263 14.80 10.14 -6.26
C ASP A 263 13.80 10.13 -5.11
N VAL A 264 13.00 9.06 -4.99
CA VAL A 264 11.92 8.91 -4.00
C VAL A 264 12.08 7.60 -3.25
N LEU A 265 11.97 7.67 -1.94
CA LEU A 265 11.92 6.53 -1.03
C LEU A 265 10.71 6.71 -0.10
N ASP A 266 9.74 5.81 -0.18
CA ASP A 266 8.46 5.89 0.52
C ASP A 266 8.54 5.54 2.00
N SER A 267 9.57 4.82 2.41
CA SER A 267 9.75 4.35 3.78
C SER A 267 11.22 4.33 4.19
N ILE A 268 11.54 4.97 5.31
CA ILE A 268 12.89 5.03 5.86
C ILE A 268 13.22 3.73 6.62
N PRO A 269 14.40 3.09 6.43
CA PRO A 269 14.79 1.91 7.19
C PRO A 269 15.03 2.23 8.66
N ASP A 270 14.80 1.27 9.55
CA ASP A 270 14.98 1.40 11.01
C ASP A 270 16.38 1.92 11.37
N SER A 271 17.40 1.52 10.61
CA SER A 271 18.79 1.95 10.81
C SER A 271 19.00 3.45 10.63
N ALA A 272 18.11 4.15 9.92
CA ALA A 272 18.21 5.57 9.61
C ALA A 272 17.26 6.46 10.44
N PHE A 273 16.38 5.93 11.27
CA PHE A 273 15.40 6.71 12.03
C PHE A 273 16.02 7.87 12.83
N ALA A 274 17.21 7.69 13.38
CA ALA A 274 17.90 8.72 14.14
C ALA A 274 18.58 9.80 13.30
N THR A 275 18.79 9.59 12.00
CA THR A 275 19.73 10.39 11.20
C THR A 275 19.12 10.96 9.92
N PHE A 276 18.05 10.34 9.39
CA PHE A 276 17.53 10.65 8.05
C PHE A 276 17.14 12.13 7.86
N GLU A 277 16.57 12.78 8.88
CA GLU A 277 16.21 14.21 8.80
C GLU A 277 17.45 15.09 8.61
N ASN A 278 18.56 14.75 9.28
CA ASN A 278 19.81 15.46 9.13
C ASN A 278 20.54 15.15 7.82
N GLU A 279 20.43 13.90 7.33
CA GLU A 279 21.07 13.45 6.09
C GLU A 279 20.35 13.96 4.85
N LEU A 280 19.02 14.01 4.89
CA LEU A 280 18.18 14.43 3.76
C LEU A 280 17.81 15.92 3.80
N GLY A 281 17.82 16.56 4.99
CA GLY A 281 17.43 17.96 5.15
C GLY A 281 16.02 18.24 4.62
N ASP A 282 15.86 19.23 3.75
CA ASP A 282 14.55 19.61 3.19
C ASP A 282 13.86 18.53 2.33
N ARG A 283 14.56 17.44 2.02
CA ARG A 283 13.99 16.28 1.32
C ARG A 283 13.33 15.27 2.26
N ALA A 284 13.57 15.38 3.57
CA ALA A 284 12.94 14.50 4.55
C ALA A 284 11.48 14.88 4.76
N ALA A 285 10.58 13.89 4.78
CA ALA A 285 9.21 14.02 5.21
C ALA A 285 8.95 13.09 6.39
N ASN A 286 8.46 13.63 7.49
CA ASN A 286 8.04 12.90 8.69
C ASN A 286 6.74 13.51 9.18
N GLN A 287 5.63 12.93 8.77
CA GLN A 287 4.30 13.44 9.08
C GLN A 287 3.33 12.30 9.39
N ALA A 288 2.27 12.61 10.13
CA ALA A 288 1.20 11.68 10.39
C ALA A 288 0.53 11.26 9.08
N SER A 289 0.14 10.00 8.99
CA SER A 289 -0.59 9.44 7.85
C SER A 289 -1.83 8.70 8.34
N ALA A 290 -2.72 8.33 7.43
CA ALA A 290 -3.94 7.57 7.75
C ALA A 290 -3.65 6.09 8.10
N ILE A 291 -2.45 5.81 8.62
CA ILE A 291 -2.01 4.46 9.00
C ILE A 291 -2.11 4.29 10.52
N PHE A 292 -2.72 3.19 10.94
CA PHE A 292 -2.82 2.76 12.32
C PHE A 292 -2.20 1.37 12.46
N GLN A 293 -1.23 1.23 13.37
CA GLN A 293 -0.58 -0.06 13.61
C GLN A 293 -1.09 -0.70 14.89
N SER A 294 -1.55 -1.94 14.79
CA SER A 294 -2.05 -2.74 15.93
C SER A 294 -1.73 -4.22 15.75
N PHE A 295 -2.04 -5.01 16.75
CA PHE A 295 -2.15 -6.46 16.64
C PHE A 295 -3.51 -6.92 17.13
N THR A 296 -3.99 -8.02 16.57
CA THR A 296 -5.32 -8.54 16.85
C THR A 296 -5.25 -9.68 17.86
N ILE A 297 -6.17 -9.67 18.83
CA ILE A 297 -6.41 -10.79 19.75
C ILE A 297 -7.80 -11.36 19.43
N PRO A 298 -7.90 -12.48 18.70
CA PRO A 298 -9.17 -13.00 18.23
C PRO A 298 -10.02 -13.58 19.38
N GLU A 299 -11.26 -13.16 19.49
CA GLU A 299 -12.19 -13.63 20.53
C GLU A 299 -12.56 -15.12 20.43
N ARG A 300 -12.39 -15.73 19.25
CA ARG A 300 -12.65 -17.17 19.04
C ARG A 300 -11.61 -18.08 19.69
N VAL A 301 -10.50 -17.54 20.13
CA VAL A 301 -9.43 -18.31 20.79
C VAL A 301 -9.80 -18.49 22.27
N GLU A 302 -9.53 -19.67 22.82
CA GLU A 302 -9.77 -19.99 24.23
C GLU A 302 -9.10 -18.96 25.15
N HIS A 303 -9.77 -18.54 26.22
CA HIS A 303 -9.40 -17.47 27.14
C HIS A 303 -9.47 -16.03 26.62
N TRP A 304 -9.75 -15.82 25.32
CA TRP A 304 -9.76 -14.47 24.72
C TRP A 304 -11.14 -13.95 24.32
N GLY A 305 -12.18 -14.77 24.48
CA GLY A 305 -13.58 -14.40 24.23
C GLY A 305 -14.38 -14.12 25.49
N GLY A 306 -15.56 -13.54 25.31
CA GLY A 306 -16.47 -13.22 26.40
C GLY A 306 -15.93 -12.23 27.44
N GLU A 307 -16.45 -12.27 28.66
CA GLU A 307 -16.05 -11.33 29.74
C GLU A 307 -14.60 -11.59 30.20
N GLU A 308 -14.18 -12.86 30.32
CA GLU A 308 -12.80 -13.21 30.62
C GLU A 308 -11.83 -12.59 29.59
N GLY A 309 -12.08 -12.83 28.31
CA GLY A 309 -11.23 -12.35 27.24
C GLY A 309 -11.18 -10.83 27.14
N LYS A 310 -12.29 -10.15 27.40
CA LYS A 310 -12.33 -8.69 27.48
C LYS A 310 -11.39 -8.15 28.55
N LEU A 311 -11.44 -8.71 29.76
CA LEU A 311 -10.54 -8.32 30.86
C LEU A 311 -9.06 -8.55 30.49
N ARG A 312 -8.74 -9.70 29.86
CA ARG A 312 -7.37 -10.00 29.43
C ARG A 312 -6.87 -9.04 28.35
N ARG A 313 -7.69 -8.74 27.33
CA ARG A 313 -7.32 -7.78 26.28
C ARG A 313 -7.08 -6.39 26.84
N GLN A 314 -7.93 -5.93 27.77
CA GLN A 314 -7.73 -4.66 28.47
C GLN A 314 -6.45 -4.67 29.31
N ALA A 315 -6.18 -5.77 30.01
CA ALA A 315 -4.95 -5.93 30.80
C ALA A 315 -3.70 -5.82 29.94
N ILE A 316 -3.66 -6.50 28.79
CA ILE A 316 -2.55 -6.36 27.83
C ILE A 316 -2.41 -4.93 27.34
N SER A 317 -3.51 -4.26 26.98
CA SER A 317 -3.46 -2.87 26.50
C SER A 317 -2.86 -1.92 27.55
N HIS A 318 -3.29 -2.02 28.81
CA HIS A 318 -2.72 -1.21 29.89
C HIS A 318 -1.28 -1.57 30.28
N ALA A 319 -0.80 -2.76 29.94
CA ALA A 319 0.58 -3.18 30.20
C ALA A 319 1.59 -2.58 29.22
N ILE A 320 1.15 -2.11 28.06
CA ILE A 320 2.03 -1.61 26.99
C ILE A 320 2.31 -0.12 27.19
N ASN A 321 3.58 0.22 27.43
CA ASN A 321 4.04 1.61 27.44
C ASN A 321 4.30 2.11 26.02
N ARG A 322 3.24 2.55 25.34
CA ARG A 322 3.31 3.00 23.94
C ARG A 322 4.29 4.15 23.74
N ALA A 323 4.36 5.09 24.68
CA ALA A 323 5.27 6.21 24.61
C ALA A 323 6.74 5.76 24.66
N GLU A 324 7.08 4.80 25.52
CA GLU A 324 8.43 4.25 25.62
C GLU A 324 8.81 3.45 24.37
N VAL A 325 7.88 2.63 23.84
CA VAL A 325 8.10 1.85 22.63
C VAL A 325 8.31 2.75 21.41
N THR A 326 7.47 3.77 21.23
CA THR A 326 7.61 4.70 20.10
C THR A 326 8.88 5.53 20.17
N GLU A 327 9.27 5.96 21.35
CA GLU A 327 10.53 6.71 21.54
C GLU A 327 11.75 5.82 21.34
N ALA A 328 11.79 4.63 21.99
CA ALA A 328 12.98 3.79 22.00
C ALA A 328 13.23 3.07 20.66
N ILE A 329 12.16 2.63 19.98
CA ILE A 329 12.24 1.86 18.75
C ILE A 329 12.14 2.76 17.52
N PHE A 330 11.17 3.67 17.52
CA PHE A 330 10.82 4.45 16.32
C PHE A 330 11.39 5.87 16.33
N GLN A 331 12.00 6.32 17.41
CA GLN A 331 12.77 7.56 17.51
C GLN A 331 12.05 8.80 16.94
N GLY A 332 10.74 8.92 17.22
CA GLY A 332 9.92 10.05 16.78
C GLY A 332 9.26 9.88 15.39
N THR A 333 9.52 8.76 14.69
CA THR A 333 8.87 8.48 13.40
C THR A 333 7.44 7.92 13.55
N ARG A 334 7.00 7.66 14.79
CA ARG A 334 5.62 7.21 15.10
C ARG A 334 5.07 7.90 16.33
N THR A 335 3.78 8.17 16.32
CA THR A 335 3.04 8.76 17.45
C THR A 335 2.42 7.66 18.31
N PRO A 336 2.52 7.71 19.66
CA PRO A 336 1.78 6.80 20.53
C PRO A 336 0.27 6.90 20.27
N ALA A 337 -0.39 5.77 20.06
CA ALA A 337 -1.83 5.74 19.81
C ALA A 337 -2.61 6.15 21.06
N THR A 338 -3.54 7.07 20.90
CA THR A 338 -4.53 7.52 21.91
C THR A 338 -5.96 7.18 21.49
N ASP A 339 -6.13 6.61 20.31
CA ASP A 339 -7.37 6.12 19.73
C ASP A 339 -7.08 4.90 18.85
N PHE A 340 -8.12 4.22 18.36
CA PHE A 340 -8.04 3.12 17.40
C PHE A 340 -8.12 3.59 15.94
N THR A 341 -8.00 4.90 15.70
CA THR A 341 -7.91 5.53 14.38
C THR A 341 -6.75 6.51 14.33
N SER A 342 -6.34 6.92 13.13
CA SER A 342 -5.32 7.95 12.97
C SER A 342 -5.91 9.35 13.15
N PRO A 343 -5.18 10.28 13.81
CA PRO A 343 -5.64 11.65 14.01
C PRO A 343 -5.80 12.48 12.72
N VAL A 344 -5.30 11.99 11.57
CA VAL A 344 -5.49 12.67 10.28
C VAL A 344 -6.80 12.29 9.58
N LEU A 345 -7.53 11.31 10.11
CA LEU A 345 -8.80 10.89 9.52
C LEU A 345 -9.93 11.88 9.86
N PRO A 346 -10.79 12.22 8.89
CA PRO A 346 -11.98 13.02 9.16
C PRO A 346 -12.85 12.38 10.24
N GLY A 347 -13.26 13.18 11.22
CA GLY A 347 -14.09 12.69 12.34
C GLY A 347 -13.31 12.06 13.49
N TYR A 348 -11.97 12.08 13.46
CA TYR A 348 -11.18 11.69 14.63
C TYR A 348 -11.58 12.48 15.86
N ASP A 349 -11.76 11.77 16.99
CA ASP A 349 -12.06 12.36 18.30
C ASP A 349 -11.23 11.61 19.36
N GLY A 350 -10.16 12.24 19.84
CA GLY A 350 -9.26 11.65 20.85
C GLY A 350 -9.90 11.51 22.24
N ASP A 351 -11.09 12.07 22.47
CA ASP A 351 -11.80 12.06 23.75
C ASP A 351 -12.96 11.03 23.81
N ILE A 352 -12.95 10.04 22.92
CA ILE A 352 -13.97 8.96 22.90
C ILE A 352 -13.95 8.19 24.23
N VAL A 353 -15.12 7.97 24.78
CA VAL A 353 -15.31 7.18 26.02
C VAL A 353 -14.79 5.76 25.82
N GLY A 354 -13.83 5.35 26.64
CA GLY A 354 -13.20 4.04 26.59
C GLY A 354 -11.78 4.04 26.04
N ASN A 355 -11.31 5.16 25.46
CA ASN A 355 -9.93 5.29 24.99
C ASN A 355 -8.89 5.21 26.12
N ASP A 356 -9.31 5.41 27.39
CA ASP A 356 -8.47 5.17 28.56
C ASP A 356 -7.90 3.74 28.62
N VAL A 357 -8.45 2.80 27.85
CA VAL A 357 -7.87 1.45 27.68
C VAL A 357 -6.47 1.47 27.05
N LEU A 358 -6.12 2.56 26.37
CA LEU A 358 -4.80 2.75 25.75
C LEU A 358 -3.78 3.38 26.72
N ASP A 359 -4.21 3.86 27.90
CA ASP A 359 -3.33 4.41 28.91
C ASP A 359 -2.42 3.34 29.52
N TYR A 360 -1.14 3.65 29.68
CA TYR A 360 -0.20 2.78 30.38
C TYR A 360 -0.47 2.76 31.87
N ASP A 361 -1.00 1.65 32.39
CA ASP A 361 -1.25 1.44 33.83
C ASP A 361 -0.97 -0.03 34.20
N PRO A 362 0.28 -0.36 34.57
CA PRO A 362 0.66 -1.73 34.90
C PRO A 362 -0.02 -2.30 36.16
N GLU A 363 -0.48 -1.46 37.10
CA GLU A 363 -1.22 -1.94 38.25
C GLU A 363 -2.66 -2.30 37.87
N LYS A 364 -3.33 -1.45 37.10
CA LYS A 364 -4.65 -1.79 36.50
C LYS A 364 -4.57 -3.03 35.62
N ALA A 365 -3.49 -3.19 34.85
CA ALA A 365 -3.27 -4.38 34.06
C ALA A 365 -3.24 -5.68 34.89
N LYS A 366 -2.52 -5.66 36.02
CA LYS A 366 -2.46 -6.80 36.95
C LYS A 366 -3.81 -7.09 37.60
N ASP A 367 -4.54 -6.05 38.00
CA ASP A 367 -5.85 -6.18 38.60
C ASP A 367 -6.87 -6.79 37.61
N LEU A 368 -6.87 -6.33 36.36
CA LEU A 368 -7.75 -6.88 35.32
C LEU A 368 -7.41 -8.32 34.98
N TRP A 369 -6.12 -8.67 34.94
CA TRP A 369 -5.69 -10.04 34.71
C TRP A 369 -6.12 -10.96 35.86
N ALA A 370 -6.00 -10.52 37.11
CA ALA A 370 -6.44 -11.27 38.27
C ALA A 370 -7.97 -11.49 38.25
N GLN A 371 -8.75 -10.46 37.87
CA GLN A 371 -10.22 -10.62 37.71
C GLN A 371 -10.56 -11.64 36.61
N ALA A 372 -9.81 -11.68 35.51
CA ALA A 372 -10.00 -12.68 34.46
C ALA A 372 -9.69 -14.08 34.99
N ASP A 373 -8.64 -14.25 35.81
CA ASP A 373 -8.28 -15.52 36.44
C ASP A 373 -9.34 -16.04 37.46
N GLU A 374 -10.12 -15.12 38.05
CA GLU A 374 -11.28 -15.52 38.88
C GLU A 374 -12.38 -16.16 38.03
N ILE A 375 -12.51 -15.80 36.75
CA ILE A 375 -13.46 -16.43 35.82
C ILE A 375 -12.92 -17.77 35.33
N SER A 376 -11.70 -17.77 34.81
CA SER A 376 -11.01 -18.97 34.31
C SER A 376 -9.48 -18.76 34.42
N PRO A 377 -8.79 -19.54 35.28
CA PRO A 377 -7.34 -19.38 35.44
C PRO A 377 -6.57 -19.66 34.15
N PHE A 378 -5.72 -18.73 33.73
CA PHE A 378 -4.83 -18.92 32.61
C PHE A 378 -3.53 -19.58 33.06
N THR A 379 -3.21 -20.75 32.56
CA THR A 379 -2.03 -21.56 32.96
C THR A 379 -1.10 -21.91 31.81
N GLY A 380 -1.34 -21.32 30.64
CA GLY A 380 -0.60 -21.59 29.41
C GLY A 380 0.37 -20.48 29.02
N GLU A 381 0.79 -20.58 27.78
CA GLU A 381 1.53 -19.54 27.05
C GLU A 381 0.68 -19.09 25.87
N PHE A 382 0.81 -17.85 25.47
CA PHE A 382 0.25 -17.38 24.21
C PHE A 382 1.40 -16.88 23.30
N THR A 383 1.18 -17.00 22.01
CA THR A 383 2.15 -16.59 21.00
C THR A 383 1.61 -15.40 20.22
N LEU A 384 2.38 -14.32 20.16
CA LEU A 384 2.15 -13.23 19.21
C LEU A 384 2.91 -13.55 17.93
N SER A 385 2.17 -13.67 16.82
CA SER A 385 2.75 -13.91 15.50
C SER A 385 2.76 -12.63 14.68
N TYR A 386 3.83 -12.41 13.93
CA TYR A 386 4.01 -11.28 13.03
C TYR A 386 4.72 -11.75 11.75
N ASN A 387 4.60 -10.98 10.66
CA ASN A 387 5.33 -11.25 9.43
C ASN A 387 6.82 -10.88 9.59
N ALA A 388 7.69 -11.63 8.94
CA ALA A 388 9.15 -11.48 9.08
C ALA A 388 9.70 -10.21 8.39
N ASP A 389 8.96 -9.69 7.44
CA ASP A 389 9.21 -8.42 6.74
C ASP A 389 8.55 -7.23 7.47
N GLY A 390 8.90 -6.01 7.11
CA GLY A 390 8.29 -4.79 7.65
C GLY A 390 8.78 -4.33 9.03
N GLY A 391 9.91 -4.85 9.54
CA GLY A 391 10.56 -4.30 10.75
C GLY A 391 9.79 -4.52 12.06
N HIS A 392 8.94 -5.56 12.15
CA HIS A 392 8.06 -5.76 13.31
C HIS A 392 8.75 -6.34 14.54
N GLN A 393 9.89 -7.03 14.38
CA GLN A 393 10.53 -7.76 15.46
C GLN A 393 10.88 -6.85 16.66
N ALA A 394 11.46 -5.69 16.40
CA ALA A 394 11.97 -4.81 17.46
C ALA A 394 10.87 -4.34 18.42
N TRP A 395 9.71 -3.91 17.88
CA TRP A 395 8.62 -3.45 18.72
C TRP A 395 7.83 -4.60 19.35
N VAL A 396 7.72 -5.75 18.68
CA VAL A 396 7.07 -6.95 19.26
C VAL A 396 7.87 -7.49 20.42
N ASP A 397 9.21 -7.50 20.33
CA ASP A 397 10.10 -7.91 21.44
C ASP A 397 10.05 -6.91 22.61
N ALA A 398 9.64 -5.67 22.36
CA ALA A 398 9.54 -4.62 23.39
C ALA A 398 8.20 -4.59 24.14
N VAL A 399 7.12 -5.18 23.59
CA VAL A 399 5.79 -5.23 24.20
C VAL A 399 5.48 -6.58 24.81
#